data_3a0b8030ea2b67ac7fb36403f9c28d64
#
_entry.id   3a0b8030ea2b67ac7fb36403f9c28d64
#
_cell.length_a   1.000
_cell.length_b   1.000
_cell.length_c   1.000
_cell.angle_alpha   90.00
_cell.angle_beta   90.00
_cell.angle_gamma   90.00
#
_symmetry.space_group_name_H-M   'P 1'
#
loop_
_entity.id
_entity.type
_entity.pdbx_description
1 polymer ?
#
loop_
_entity_poly.entity_id
_entity_poly.type
_entity_poly.pdbx_seq_one_letter_code
_entity_poly.pdbx_strand_id
1 'polypeptide(L)'
;PEWDSEKIIQKIGVRNRFNSGEDEFVSDMATKVSEKLFSENNFDRSSVDFVLLCTQSPDYYLPTTACIVQNNLGLRNDIGALDFNQGCSGFVYGLSLAKGLIVAGIAKNVLLITAETYTKHIHKEDKGNLSIFGDAAAATIISTDGLYEINEFSLGTDGSGAQNLIVKNGGIKNPKTDDSLIDSGNYLFMDGTAVFNFTIQNVPILVNENLTKNNLDIKDVDQFIFHQANTFMLNYLRKRIGIEPEKFIIDMENCGNTVSSTIPIVLKN
;
A
#
# COMPACT_ATOMS: atom_id res chain seq x y z
N PRO A 1 -29.13 -4.44 -11.54
CA PRO A 1 -29.21 -3.07 -11.08
C PRO A 1 -28.29 -2.21 -11.92
N GLU A 2 -28.81 -1.13 -12.47
CA GLU A 2 -28.00 -0.17 -13.20
C GLU A 2 -26.96 0.43 -12.23
N TRP A 3 -25.71 0.43 -12.62
CA TRP A 3 -24.62 1.06 -11.89
C TRP A 3 -24.78 2.58 -12.04
N ASP A 4 -25.30 3.22 -11.00
CA ASP A 4 -25.42 4.66 -10.91
C ASP A 4 -24.13 5.23 -10.30
N SER A 5 -23.40 6.01 -11.08
CA SER A 5 -22.11 6.58 -10.68
C SER A 5 -22.22 7.43 -9.40
N GLU A 6 -23.29 8.20 -9.22
CA GLU A 6 -23.44 9.02 -8.00
C GLU A 6 -23.64 8.16 -6.76
N LYS A 7 -24.39 7.05 -6.86
CA LYS A 7 -24.55 6.11 -5.75
C LYS A 7 -23.24 5.38 -5.41
N ILE A 8 -22.45 5.08 -6.43
CA ILE A 8 -21.12 4.48 -6.23
C ILE A 8 -20.22 5.45 -5.49
N ILE A 9 -20.12 6.71 -5.95
CA ILE A 9 -19.33 7.76 -5.30
C ILE A 9 -19.77 7.95 -3.84
N GLN A 10 -21.06 8.06 -3.58
CA GLN A 10 -21.57 8.22 -2.21
C GLN A 10 -21.24 7.04 -1.29
N LYS A 11 -21.24 5.82 -1.80
CA LYS A 11 -21.00 4.60 -1.01
C LYS A 11 -19.52 4.25 -0.86
N ILE A 12 -18.77 4.37 -1.94
CA ILE A 12 -17.36 3.95 -2.01
C ILE A 12 -16.44 5.12 -1.67
N GLY A 13 -16.82 6.36 -2.03
CA GLY A 13 -16.03 7.56 -1.81
C GLY A 13 -14.99 7.82 -2.89
N VAL A 14 -15.10 7.16 -4.05
CA VAL A 14 -14.15 7.31 -5.17
C VAL A 14 -14.85 7.97 -6.35
N ARG A 15 -14.31 9.09 -6.80
CA ARG A 15 -14.75 9.81 -8.01
C ARG A 15 -13.80 9.54 -9.17
N ASN A 16 -12.51 9.63 -8.90
CA ASN A 16 -11.46 9.40 -9.88
C ASN A 16 -10.48 8.34 -9.37
N ARG A 17 -9.89 7.61 -10.29
CA ARG A 17 -8.76 6.73 -10.06
C ARG A 17 -7.90 6.67 -11.30
N PHE A 18 -6.64 6.34 -11.13
CA PHE A 18 -5.68 6.24 -12.22
C PHE A 18 -5.37 4.78 -12.51
N ASN A 19 -5.21 4.46 -13.77
CA ASN A 19 -4.72 3.19 -14.24
C ASN A 19 -3.39 3.45 -14.94
N SER A 20 -2.41 2.61 -14.68
CA SER A 20 -1.14 2.63 -15.41
C SER A 20 -1.36 2.34 -16.89
N GLY A 21 -0.53 2.90 -17.74
CA GLY A 21 -0.52 2.59 -19.17
C GLY A 21 -0.26 1.10 -19.42
N GLU A 22 -0.55 0.64 -20.63
CA GLU A 22 -0.34 -0.75 -21.02
C GLU A 22 1.13 -1.16 -20.81
N ASP A 23 2.06 -0.29 -21.21
CA ASP A 23 3.51 -0.47 -21.13
C ASP A 23 4.12 0.26 -19.92
N GLU A 24 3.35 0.63 -18.90
CA GLU A 24 3.83 1.23 -17.67
C GLU A 24 3.80 0.20 -16.55
N PHE A 25 4.97 -0.04 -15.93
CA PHE A 25 5.18 -1.05 -14.91
C PHE A 25 5.57 -0.45 -13.55
N VAL A 26 5.67 -1.30 -12.55
CA VAL A 26 6.02 -0.86 -11.19
C VAL A 26 7.38 -0.19 -11.15
N SER A 27 8.39 -0.71 -11.86
CA SER A 27 9.72 -0.09 -11.90
C SER A 27 9.71 1.33 -12.47
N ASP A 28 8.85 1.61 -13.48
CA ASP A 28 8.71 2.94 -14.06
C ASP A 28 8.10 3.93 -13.07
N MET A 29 7.00 3.53 -12.44
CA MET A 29 6.30 4.34 -11.45
C MET A 29 7.18 4.60 -10.21
N ALA A 30 7.86 3.56 -9.71
CA ALA A 30 8.78 3.63 -8.59
C ALA A 30 9.97 4.57 -8.89
N THR A 31 10.52 4.48 -10.10
CA THR A 31 11.59 5.37 -10.54
C THR A 31 11.11 6.83 -10.60
N LYS A 32 9.97 7.09 -11.26
CA LYS A 32 9.41 8.44 -11.40
C LYS A 32 9.13 9.09 -10.04
N VAL A 33 8.51 8.36 -9.11
CA VAL A 33 8.16 8.93 -7.79
C VAL A 33 9.40 9.17 -6.94
N SER A 34 10.44 8.34 -7.06
CA SER A 34 11.71 8.53 -6.35
C SER A 34 12.49 9.73 -6.89
N GLU A 35 12.56 9.89 -8.22
CA GLU A 35 13.15 11.10 -8.84
C GLU A 35 12.43 12.38 -8.39
N LYS A 36 11.09 12.33 -8.32
CA LYS A 36 10.28 13.44 -7.81
C LYS A 36 10.62 13.75 -6.35
N LEU A 37 10.69 12.72 -5.49
CA LEU A 37 11.08 12.88 -4.09
C LEU A 37 12.45 13.54 -3.95
N PHE A 38 13.46 13.08 -4.69
CA PHE A 38 14.81 13.61 -4.63
C PHE A 38 14.84 15.09 -5.09
N SER A 39 14.16 15.40 -6.19
CA SER A 39 14.14 16.77 -6.73
C SER A 39 13.37 17.76 -5.85
N GLU A 40 12.20 17.39 -5.33
CA GLU A 40 11.37 18.26 -4.49
C GLU A 40 12.02 18.57 -3.14
N ASN A 41 12.83 17.64 -2.59
CA ASN A 41 13.46 17.80 -1.28
C ASN A 41 14.96 18.10 -1.36
N ASN A 42 15.51 18.29 -2.56
CA ASN A 42 16.96 18.43 -2.79
C ASN A 42 17.76 17.34 -2.07
N PHE A 43 17.25 16.11 -2.12
CA PHE A 43 17.84 14.95 -1.41
C PHE A 43 18.97 14.36 -2.24
N ASP A 44 20.11 14.16 -1.60
CA ASP A 44 21.27 13.53 -2.24
C ASP A 44 21.03 12.02 -2.40
N ARG A 45 20.75 11.58 -3.63
CA ARG A 45 20.54 10.16 -3.96
C ARG A 45 21.74 9.27 -3.62
N SER A 46 22.96 9.82 -3.59
CA SER A 46 24.16 9.06 -3.24
C SER A 46 24.18 8.66 -1.75
N SER A 47 23.35 9.28 -0.92
CA SER A 47 23.21 8.95 0.49
C SER A 47 22.25 7.78 0.78
N VAL A 48 21.52 7.28 -0.22
CA VAL A 48 20.66 6.10 -0.07
C VAL A 48 21.50 4.86 0.19
N ASP A 49 21.19 4.13 1.25
CA ASP A 49 21.91 2.89 1.64
C ASP A 49 21.06 1.63 1.38
N PHE A 50 19.74 1.77 1.27
CA PHE A 50 18.84 0.64 1.04
C PHE A 50 17.58 1.06 0.29
N VAL A 51 17.16 0.24 -0.69
CA VAL A 51 15.87 0.36 -1.38
C VAL A 51 14.95 -0.75 -0.88
N LEU A 52 13.82 -0.38 -0.26
CA LEU A 52 12.71 -1.28 0.06
C LEU A 52 11.55 -0.98 -0.88
N LEU A 53 11.14 -1.94 -1.69
CA LEU A 53 10.00 -1.82 -2.58
C LEU A 53 8.86 -2.74 -2.15
N CYS A 54 7.74 -2.15 -1.78
CA CYS A 54 6.50 -2.88 -1.53
C CYS A 54 5.68 -2.96 -2.81
N THR A 55 5.42 -4.17 -3.29
CA THR A 55 4.56 -4.38 -4.46
C THR A 55 3.98 -5.79 -4.50
N GLN A 56 2.73 -5.91 -4.96
CA GLN A 56 2.06 -7.16 -5.33
C GLN A 56 1.99 -7.34 -6.86
N SER A 57 2.53 -6.39 -7.61
CA SER A 57 2.56 -6.38 -9.07
C SER A 57 3.98 -6.19 -9.62
N PRO A 58 4.97 -7.04 -9.20
CA PRO A 58 6.36 -6.91 -9.64
C PRO A 58 6.48 -7.08 -11.15
N ASP A 59 7.48 -6.44 -11.76
CA ASP A 59 7.72 -6.52 -13.20
C ASP A 59 7.97 -7.96 -13.65
N TYR A 60 8.71 -8.72 -12.86
CA TYR A 60 9.10 -10.11 -13.13
C TYR A 60 9.05 -10.96 -11.87
N TYR A 61 9.01 -12.28 -12.01
CA TYR A 61 9.26 -13.19 -10.89
C TYR A 61 10.69 -13.08 -10.35
N LEU A 62 11.63 -12.83 -11.25
CA LEU A 62 13.04 -12.55 -10.97
C LEU A 62 13.64 -11.80 -12.18
N PRO A 63 14.55 -10.84 -11.94
CA PRO A 63 15.05 -10.41 -10.64
C PRO A 63 14.01 -9.63 -9.83
N THR A 64 14.32 -9.31 -8.56
CA THR A 64 13.52 -8.39 -7.74
C THR A 64 13.45 -6.99 -8.39
N THR A 65 12.28 -6.37 -8.39
CA THR A 65 12.04 -5.07 -9.05
C THR A 65 12.86 -3.94 -8.41
N ALA A 66 13.13 -4.02 -7.11
CA ALA A 66 13.98 -3.04 -6.42
C ALA A 66 15.41 -2.94 -7.03
N CYS A 67 15.95 -4.04 -7.57
CA CYS A 67 17.24 -4.01 -8.27
C CYS A 67 17.17 -3.24 -9.60
N ILE A 68 16.03 -3.35 -10.30
CA ILE A 68 15.78 -2.59 -11.54
C ILE A 68 15.67 -1.10 -11.20
N VAL A 69 14.91 -0.76 -10.16
CA VAL A 69 14.74 0.62 -9.68
C VAL A 69 16.08 1.22 -9.22
N GLN A 70 16.89 0.44 -8.49
CA GLN A 70 18.25 0.88 -8.09
C GLN A 70 19.08 1.32 -9.30
N ASN A 71 19.09 0.50 -10.36
CA ASN A 71 19.82 0.81 -11.59
C ASN A 71 19.23 2.02 -12.32
N ASN A 72 17.90 2.08 -12.46
CA ASN A 72 17.21 3.19 -13.15
C ASN A 72 17.46 4.54 -12.47
N LEU A 73 17.54 4.56 -11.15
CA LEU A 73 17.85 5.75 -10.34
C LEU A 73 19.35 6.09 -10.32
N GLY A 74 20.21 5.25 -10.87
CA GLY A 74 21.66 5.45 -10.81
C GLY A 74 22.19 5.47 -9.37
N LEU A 75 21.60 4.68 -8.47
CA LEU A 75 22.08 4.56 -7.09
C LEU A 75 23.33 3.73 -7.03
N ARG A 76 24.13 3.89 -5.96
CA ARG A 76 25.37 3.15 -5.74
C ARG A 76 25.15 1.63 -5.81
N ASN A 77 26.17 0.89 -6.21
CA ASN A 77 26.11 -0.58 -6.31
C ASN A 77 26.37 -1.30 -4.98
N ASP A 78 26.80 -0.59 -3.95
CA ASP A 78 27.12 -1.11 -2.61
C ASP A 78 25.94 -0.93 -1.62
N ILE A 79 24.75 -0.72 -2.12
CA ILE A 79 23.52 -0.60 -1.32
C ILE A 79 22.68 -1.89 -1.35
N GLY A 80 21.80 -2.05 -0.34
CA GLY A 80 20.80 -3.12 -0.36
C GLY A 80 19.60 -2.79 -1.24
N ALA A 81 18.99 -3.81 -1.85
CA ALA A 81 17.74 -3.67 -2.59
C ALA A 81 16.87 -4.91 -2.40
N LEU A 82 15.59 -4.72 -2.00
CA LEU A 82 14.66 -5.81 -1.66
C LEU A 82 13.23 -5.45 -2.00
N ASP A 83 12.51 -6.38 -2.66
CA ASP A 83 11.05 -6.35 -2.75
C ASP A 83 10.43 -7.10 -1.56
N PHE A 84 9.27 -6.63 -1.09
CA PHE A 84 8.42 -7.41 -0.21
C PHE A 84 6.97 -7.33 -0.68
N ASN A 85 6.32 -8.50 -0.66
CA ASN A 85 4.97 -8.68 -1.17
C ASN A 85 3.95 -8.47 -0.04
N GLN A 86 3.58 -7.23 0.20
CA GLN A 86 2.48 -6.85 1.09
C GLN A 86 1.51 -5.93 0.33
N GLY A 87 0.21 -6.09 0.59
CA GLY A 87 -0.81 -5.23 0.03
C GLY A 87 -1.08 -4.00 0.91
N CYS A 88 -2.30 -3.90 1.39
CA CYS A 88 -2.83 -2.74 2.13
C CYS A 88 -2.02 -2.34 3.38
N SER A 89 -1.38 -3.29 4.05
CA SER A 89 -0.52 -3.06 5.22
C SER A 89 0.94 -2.74 4.86
N GLY A 90 1.27 -2.73 3.57
CA GLY A 90 2.65 -2.70 3.07
C GLY A 90 3.45 -1.50 3.54
N PHE A 91 2.86 -0.31 3.58
CA PHE A 91 3.57 0.88 4.06
C PHE A 91 4.00 0.74 5.53
N VAL A 92 3.11 0.26 6.41
CA VAL A 92 3.43 0.05 7.84
C VAL A 92 4.50 -1.03 8.03
N TYR A 93 4.39 -2.14 7.29
CA TYR A 93 5.46 -3.16 7.29
C TYR A 93 6.78 -2.59 6.75
N GLY A 94 6.74 -1.79 5.70
CA GLY A 94 7.91 -1.11 5.14
C GLY A 94 8.60 -0.19 6.14
N LEU A 95 7.82 0.60 6.91
CA LEU A 95 8.35 1.44 7.99
C LEU A 95 9.04 0.59 9.07
N SER A 96 8.44 -0.56 9.45
CA SER A 96 9.03 -1.45 10.46
C SER A 96 10.34 -2.09 9.99
N LEU A 97 10.40 -2.50 8.71
CA LEU A 97 11.62 -3.03 8.09
C LEU A 97 12.72 -1.96 8.02
N ALA A 98 12.37 -0.75 7.55
CA ALA A 98 13.31 0.37 7.46
C ALA A 98 13.90 0.73 8.83
N LYS A 99 13.03 0.85 9.87
CA LYS A 99 13.48 1.05 11.24
C LYS A 99 14.43 -0.05 11.70
N GLY A 100 14.10 -1.32 11.41
CA GLY A 100 14.95 -2.46 11.73
C GLY A 100 16.33 -2.38 11.08
N LEU A 101 16.42 -2.01 9.81
CA LEU A 101 17.68 -1.83 9.08
C LEU A 101 18.53 -0.70 9.67
N ILE A 102 17.89 0.41 10.06
CA ILE A 102 18.58 1.56 10.67
C ILE A 102 19.08 1.21 12.07
N VAL A 103 18.24 0.62 12.92
CA VAL A 103 18.61 0.23 14.29
C VAL A 103 19.72 -0.82 14.31
N ALA A 104 19.71 -1.75 13.34
CA ALA A 104 20.77 -2.74 13.17
C ALA A 104 22.09 -2.15 12.60
N GLY A 105 22.12 -0.88 12.22
CA GLY A 105 23.30 -0.22 11.64
C GLY A 105 23.61 -0.66 10.21
N ILE A 106 22.64 -1.28 9.52
CA ILE A 106 22.79 -1.74 8.11
C ILE A 106 22.63 -0.56 7.16
N ALA A 107 21.74 0.38 7.46
CA ALA A 107 21.48 1.56 6.66
C ALA A 107 21.33 2.79 7.56
N LYS A 108 21.63 3.98 7.02
CA LYS A 108 21.26 5.27 7.61
C LYS A 108 20.07 5.89 6.91
N ASN A 109 19.99 5.72 5.59
CA ASN A 109 18.91 6.23 4.75
C ASN A 109 18.30 5.08 3.95
N VAL A 110 17.03 4.81 4.19
CA VAL A 110 16.23 3.80 3.49
C VAL A 110 15.23 4.50 2.58
N LEU A 111 15.28 4.23 1.30
CA LEU A 111 14.26 4.62 0.33
C LEU A 111 13.16 3.56 0.35
N LEU A 112 12.06 3.85 1.04
CA LEU A 112 10.87 3.01 1.03
C LEU A 112 9.95 3.47 -0.10
N ILE A 113 9.67 2.55 -1.02
CA ILE A 113 8.76 2.77 -2.14
C ILE A 113 7.58 1.83 -2.00
N THR A 114 6.37 2.34 -2.19
CA THR A 114 5.18 1.55 -2.43
C THR A 114 4.72 1.81 -3.85
N ALA A 115 4.50 0.78 -4.65
CA ALA A 115 4.11 0.96 -6.05
C ALA A 115 3.26 -0.22 -6.52
N GLU A 116 2.14 0.08 -7.17
CA GLU A 116 1.20 -0.93 -7.64
C GLU A 116 0.64 -0.58 -9.01
N THR A 117 0.68 -1.55 -9.92
CA THR A 117 -0.13 -1.58 -11.14
C THR A 117 -1.27 -2.59 -10.95
N TYR A 118 -2.01 -2.41 -9.84
CA TYR A 118 -2.96 -3.39 -9.30
C TYR A 118 -4.13 -3.63 -10.23
N THR A 119 -4.51 -2.63 -11.03
CA THR A 119 -5.59 -2.74 -12.02
C THR A 119 -5.28 -3.79 -13.10
N LYS A 120 -4.01 -4.14 -13.34
CA LYS A 120 -3.60 -5.22 -14.26
C LYS A 120 -3.99 -6.62 -13.75
N HIS A 121 -4.29 -6.76 -12.46
CA HIS A 121 -4.83 -8.00 -11.89
C HIS A 121 -6.35 -8.09 -11.98
N ILE A 122 -7.05 -7.03 -12.41
CA ILE A 122 -8.51 -6.96 -12.39
C ILE A 122 -9.06 -7.24 -13.79
N HIS A 123 -10.05 -8.12 -13.89
CA HIS A 123 -10.71 -8.38 -15.17
C HIS A 123 -11.48 -7.13 -15.63
N LYS A 124 -11.43 -6.84 -16.95
CA LYS A 124 -12.06 -5.65 -17.54
C LYS A 124 -13.57 -5.53 -17.32
N GLU A 125 -14.25 -6.65 -17.00
CA GLU A 125 -15.68 -6.70 -16.71
C GLU A 125 -15.99 -6.69 -15.22
N ASP A 126 -14.98 -6.73 -14.35
CA ASP A 126 -15.15 -6.65 -12.90
C ASP A 126 -15.39 -5.21 -12.45
N LYS A 127 -16.62 -4.75 -12.65
CA LYS A 127 -17.02 -3.39 -12.26
C LYS A 127 -16.87 -3.13 -10.76
N GLY A 128 -16.97 -4.16 -9.92
CA GLY A 128 -16.82 -4.06 -8.47
C GLY A 128 -15.42 -3.61 -8.09
N ASN A 129 -14.43 -4.40 -8.43
CA ASN A 129 -13.04 -4.08 -8.12
C ASN A 129 -12.52 -2.88 -8.93
N LEU A 130 -12.89 -2.75 -10.21
CA LEU A 130 -12.53 -1.59 -11.03
C LEU A 130 -13.07 -0.26 -10.49
N SER A 131 -14.16 -0.24 -9.74
CA SER A 131 -14.68 1.00 -9.15
C SER A 131 -13.93 1.43 -7.89
N ILE A 132 -13.12 0.56 -7.29
CA ILE A 132 -12.43 0.77 -6.02
C ILE A 132 -10.94 1.04 -6.22
N PHE A 133 -10.25 0.15 -6.95
CA PHE A 133 -8.80 0.15 -7.04
C PHE A 133 -8.26 1.10 -8.10
N GLY A 134 -7.15 1.75 -7.79
CA GLY A 134 -6.34 2.56 -8.69
C GLY A 134 -4.86 2.21 -8.56
N ASP A 135 -4.08 2.56 -9.58
CA ASP A 135 -2.64 2.39 -9.62
C ASP A 135 -1.95 3.63 -9.10
N ALA A 136 -0.92 3.47 -8.31
CA ALA A 136 -0.12 4.57 -7.80
C ALA A 136 1.24 4.11 -7.28
N ALA A 137 2.15 5.07 -7.11
CA ALA A 137 3.40 4.90 -6.39
C ALA A 137 3.63 6.06 -5.42
N ALA A 138 4.28 5.75 -4.30
CA ALA A 138 4.76 6.74 -3.34
C ALA A 138 6.17 6.35 -2.87
N ALA A 139 7.01 7.36 -2.62
CA ALA A 139 8.35 7.19 -2.10
C ALA A 139 8.53 7.97 -0.81
N THR A 140 9.24 7.39 0.15
CA THR A 140 9.49 7.98 1.47
C THR A 140 10.93 7.70 1.87
N ILE A 141 11.63 8.73 2.37
CA ILE A 141 12.94 8.53 3.00
C ILE A 141 12.74 8.31 4.50
N ILE A 142 13.28 7.22 4.99
CA ILE A 142 13.41 6.94 6.42
C ILE A 142 14.90 7.06 6.76
N SER A 143 15.21 7.93 7.72
CA SER A 143 16.59 8.24 8.07
C SER A 143 16.79 8.42 9.57
N THR A 144 18.05 8.47 10.01
CA THR A 144 18.41 8.80 11.40
C THR A 144 18.11 10.25 11.78
N ASP A 145 17.98 11.13 10.77
CA ASP A 145 17.80 12.58 10.92
C ASP A 145 16.44 13.05 10.38
N GLY A 146 15.40 12.21 10.52
CA GLY A 146 14.06 12.50 10.04
C GLY A 146 13.33 13.58 10.84
N LEU A 147 12.32 14.21 10.20
CA LEU A 147 11.46 15.21 10.87
C LEU A 147 10.46 14.58 11.86
N TYR A 148 10.12 13.31 11.65
CA TYR A 148 9.16 12.57 12.45
C TYR A 148 9.79 11.30 12.97
N GLU A 149 9.49 10.96 14.21
CA GLU A 149 9.98 9.74 14.85
C GLU A 149 9.03 8.57 14.60
N ILE A 150 9.61 7.42 14.27
CA ILE A 150 8.88 6.16 14.14
C ILE A 150 8.97 5.40 15.46
N ASN A 151 7.85 5.28 16.16
CA ASN A 151 7.77 4.62 17.46
C ASN A 151 7.48 3.11 17.33
N GLU A 152 6.77 2.51 18.29
CA GLU A 152 6.50 1.08 18.36
C GLU A 152 5.42 0.63 17.37
N PHE A 153 5.56 -0.59 16.90
CA PHE A 153 4.63 -1.23 15.96
C PHE A 153 3.79 -2.31 16.64
N SER A 154 2.56 -2.47 16.17
CA SER A 154 1.75 -3.66 16.37
C SER A 154 1.45 -4.29 15.02
N LEU A 155 1.91 -5.51 14.81
CA LEU A 155 1.74 -6.28 13.59
C LEU A 155 1.02 -7.58 13.92
N GLY A 156 0.24 -8.10 12.96
CA GLY A 156 -0.45 -9.36 13.09
C GLY A 156 -0.73 -9.98 11.74
N THR A 157 -0.92 -11.31 11.72
CA THR A 157 -1.19 -12.05 10.50
C THR A 157 -2.20 -13.15 10.77
N ASP A 158 -3.23 -13.25 9.93
CA ASP A 158 -4.16 -14.36 9.89
C ASP A 158 -4.19 -14.99 8.50
N GLY A 159 -3.42 -16.05 8.33
CA GLY A 159 -3.33 -16.80 7.07
C GLY A 159 -4.57 -17.59 6.70
N SER A 160 -5.54 -17.77 7.62
CA SER A 160 -6.77 -18.51 7.35
C SER A 160 -7.63 -17.80 6.28
N GLY A 161 -7.48 -16.48 6.14
CA GLY A 161 -8.17 -15.65 5.17
C GLY A 161 -7.54 -15.61 3.76
N ALA A 162 -6.51 -16.38 3.47
CA ALA A 162 -5.74 -16.29 2.21
C ALA A 162 -6.59 -16.44 0.94
N GLN A 163 -7.72 -17.16 1.00
CA GLN A 163 -8.61 -17.34 -0.15
C GLN A 163 -9.60 -16.19 -0.37
N ASN A 164 -9.69 -15.25 0.57
CA ASN A 164 -10.67 -14.17 0.53
C ASN A 164 -10.22 -12.97 -0.32
N LEU A 165 -8.93 -12.87 -0.60
CA LEU A 165 -8.35 -11.84 -1.48
C LEU A 165 -7.14 -12.45 -2.18
N ILE A 166 -7.31 -12.87 -3.44
CA ILE A 166 -6.31 -13.69 -4.13
C ILE A 166 -6.36 -13.52 -5.65
N VAL A 167 -5.20 -13.51 -6.29
CA VAL A 167 -5.04 -13.93 -7.70
C VAL A 167 -4.54 -15.36 -7.66
N LYS A 168 -5.41 -16.31 -7.97
CA LYS A 168 -5.17 -17.74 -7.76
C LYS A 168 -4.13 -18.32 -8.68
N ASN A 169 -4.14 -17.88 -9.96
CA ASN A 169 -3.25 -18.35 -11.01
C ASN A 169 -2.12 -17.34 -11.28
N GLY A 170 -1.09 -17.79 -11.97
CA GLY A 170 0.04 -16.94 -12.34
C GLY A 170 1.28 -17.18 -11.48
N GLY A 171 1.16 -17.88 -10.34
CA GLY A 171 2.29 -18.36 -9.54
C GLY A 171 2.70 -19.79 -9.90
N ILE A 172 3.75 -20.29 -9.25
CA ILE A 172 4.26 -21.66 -9.49
C ILE A 172 3.23 -22.73 -9.13
N LYS A 173 2.45 -22.49 -8.06
CA LYS A 173 1.45 -23.46 -7.59
C LYS A 173 0.34 -23.68 -8.61
N ASN A 174 -0.11 -22.60 -9.24
CA ASN A 174 -1.12 -22.62 -10.30
C ASN A 174 -0.65 -21.70 -11.41
N PRO A 175 -0.04 -22.22 -12.48
CA PRO A 175 0.35 -21.42 -13.64
C PRO A 175 -0.86 -20.71 -14.28
N LYS A 176 -0.61 -19.58 -14.92
CA LYS A 176 -1.65 -18.85 -15.66
C LYS A 176 -2.21 -19.71 -16.78
N THR A 177 -3.52 -19.69 -16.98
CA THR A 177 -4.23 -20.35 -18.06
C THR A 177 -4.61 -19.35 -19.16
N ASP A 178 -4.92 -19.83 -20.35
CA ASP A 178 -5.39 -18.98 -21.49
C ASP A 178 -6.87 -18.58 -21.36
N ASP A 179 -7.47 -18.88 -20.19
CA ASP A 179 -8.88 -18.59 -19.95
C ASP A 179 -9.09 -17.09 -19.67
N SER A 180 -9.95 -16.46 -20.44
CA SER A 180 -10.30 -15.04 -20.33
C SER A 180 -11.52 -14.76 -19.46
N LEU A 181 -12.12 -15.79 -18.84
CA LEU A 181 -13.29 -15.62 -17.97
C LEU A 181 -12.91 -14.90 -16.68
N ILE A 182 -13.82 -14.09 -16.17
CA ILE A 182 -13.63 -13.30 -14.95
C ILE A 182 -13.31 -14.17 -13.73
N ASP A 183 -13.86 -15.35 -13.64
CA ASP A 183 -13.70 -16.31 -12.57
C ASP A 183 -12.65 -17.40 -12.83
N SER A 184 -11.86 -17.24 -13.90
CA SER A 184 -10.82 -18.21 -14.29
C SER A 184 -9.73 -18.43 -13.25
N GLY A 185 -9.59 -17.51 -12.27
CA GLY A 185 -8.50 -17.47 -11.31
C GLY A 185 -7.26 -16.72 -11.79
N ASN A 186 -7.24 -16.24 -13.03
CA ASN A 186 -6.18 -15.40 -13.57
C ASN A 186 -6.27 -13.95 -13.07
N TYR A 187 -7.40 -13.58 -12.50
CA TYR A 187 -7.72 -12.23 -12.04
C TYR A 187 -8.00 -12.20 -10.56
N LEU A 188 -8.04 -10.99 -10.02
CA LEU A 188 -8.28 -10.73 -8.61
C LEU A 188 -9.68 -11.22 -8.21
N PHE A 189 -9.71 -12.10 -7.22
CA PHE A 189 -10.92 -12.44 -6.48
C PHE A 189 -10.90 -11.75 -5.12
N MET A 190 -12.01 -11.12 -4.72
CA MET A 190 -12.18 -10.51 -3.41
C MET A 190 -13.56 -10.87 -2.83
N ASP A 191 -13.56 -11.60 -1.71
CA ASP A 191 -14.74 -11.72 -0.84
C ASP A 191 -14.81 -10.48 0.05
N GLY A 192 -15.53 -9.46 -0.41
CA GLY A 192 -15.66 -8.20 0.31
C GLY A 192 -16.27 -8.34 1.70
N THR A 193 -17.17 -9.33 1.90
CA THR A 193 -17.80 -9.59 3.21
C THR A 193 -16.78 -10.19 4.18
N ALA A 194 -16.01 -11.17 3.76
CA ALA A 194 -14.97 -11.78 4.59
C ALA A 194 -13.88 -10.78 4.96
N VAL A 195 -13.40 -9.96 3.99
CA VAL A 195 -12.43 -8.89 4.22
C VAL A 195 -12.99 -7.83 5.19
N PHE A 196 -14.25 -7.43 5.04
CA PHE A 196 -14.89 -6.49 5.96
C PHE A 196 -14.95 -7.06 7.38
N ASN A 197 -15.42 -8.29 7.54
CA ASN A 197 -15.54 -8.94 8.85
C ASN A 197 -14.17 -9.07 9.55
N PHE A 198 -13.15 -9.52 8.82
CA PHE A 198 -11.78 -9.55 9.32
C PHE A 198 -11.33 -8.18 9.83
N THR A 199 -11.55 -7.14 9.03
CA THR A 199 -11.11 -5.77 9.33
C THR A 199 -11.78 -5.22 10.58
N ILE A 200 -13.12 -5.34 10.70
CA ILE A 200 -13.85 -4.79 11.85
C ILE A 200 -13.61 -5.55 13.16
N GLN A 201 -13.14 -6.79 13.08
CA GLN A 201 -12.79 -7.59 14.26
C GLN A 201 -11.36 -7.27 14.74
N ASN A 202 -10.40 -7.16 13.84
CA ASN A 202 -8.98 -7.11 14.19
C ASN A 202 -8.43 -5.69 14.31
N VAL A 203 -8.85 -4.74 13.46
CA VAL A 203 -8.27 -3.39 13.46
C VAL A 203 -8.49 -2.63 14.78
N PRO A 204 -9.68 -2.67 15.43
CA PRO A 204 -9.85 -2.02 16.72
C PRO A 204 -8.93 -2.58 17.81
N ILE A 205 -8.70 -3.90 17.81
CA ILE A 205 -7.78 -4.56 18.75
C ILE A 205 -6.35 -4.07 18.50
N LEU A 206 -5.91 -4.09 17.23
CA LEU A 206 -4.60 -3.65 16.82
C LEU A 206 -4.31 -2.18 17.19
N VAL A 207 -5.32 -1.29 17.04
CA VAL A 207 -5.19 0.12 17.45
C VAL A 207 -4.96 0.24 18.95
N ASN A 208 -5.76 -0.46 19.77
CA ASN A 208 -5.59 -0.44 21.23
C ASN A 208 -4.23 -0.99 21.68
N GLU A 209 -3.79 -2.10 21.07
CA GLU A 209 -2.47 -2.66 21.33
C GLU A 209 -1.34 -1.69 20.96
N ASN A 210 -1.46 -1.00 19.83
CA ASN A 210 -0.46 -0.03 19.41
C ASN A 210 -0.43 1.19 20.33
N LEU A 211 -1.57 1.74 20.73
CA LEU A 211 -1.66 2.83 21.71
C LEU A 211 -1.01 2.41 23.04
N THR A 212 -1.32 1.22 23.54
CA THR A 212 -0.74 0.68 24.78
C THR A 212 0.79 0.58 24.70
N LYS A 213 1.32 0.02 23.61
CA LYS A 213 2.78 -0.10 23.40
C LYS A 213 3.50 1.26 23.39
N ASN A 214 2.82 2.30 22.91
CA ASN A 214 3.35 3.64 22.81
C ASN A 214 3.03 4.51 24.04
N ASN A 215 2.38 3.95 25.08
CA ASN A 215 1.94 4.67 26.28
C ASN A 215 1.05 5.88 25.96
N LEU A 216 0.14 5.72 25.00
CA LEU A 216 -0.80 6.75 24.54
C LEU A 216 -2.25 6.32 24.81
N ASP A 217 -3.10 7.29 25.15
CA ASP A 217 -4.54 7.17 25.05
C ASP A 217 -5.03 7.66 23.67
N ILE A 218 -6.20 7.22 23.25
CA ILE A 218 -6.81 7.62 21.97
C ILE A 218 -6.96 9.15 21.82
N LYS A 219 -7.18 9.86 22.94
CA LYS A 219 -7.29 11.32 22.99
C LYS A 219 -5.97 12.05 22.71
N ASP A 220 -4.83 11.39 22.98
CA ASP A 220 -3.49 11.95 22.82
C ASP A 220 -3.02 11.91 21.35
N VAL A 221 -3.76 11.21 20.49
CA VAL A 221 -3.48 11.13 19.05
C VAL A 221 -4.12 12.32 18.35
N ASP A 222 -3.34 13.06 17.57
CA ASP A 222 -3.83 14.21 16.80
C ASP A 222 -4.53 13.77 15.52
N GLN A 223 -3.98 12.75 14.82
CA GLN A 223 -4.53 12.26 13.56
C GLN A 223 -4.41 10.74 13.43
N PHE A 224 -5.45 10.13 12.88
CA PHE A 224 -5.50 8.72 12.50
C PHE A 224 -5.56 8.60 10.98
N ILE A 225 -4.51 8.01 10.41
CA ILE A 225 -4.40 7.74 8.97
C ILE A 225 -4.40 6.24 8.76
N PHE A 226 -5.51 5.72 8.24
CA PHE A 226 -5.68 4.31 7.93
C PHE A 226 -5.47 4.07 6.45
N HIS A 227 -5.23 2.81 6.09
CA HIS A 227 -5.35 2.38 4.71
C HIS A 227 -6.71 2.80 4.12
N GLN A 228 -6.71 3.47 2.98
CA GLN A 228 -7.89 4.03 2.33
C GLN A 228 -8.61 2.96 1.49
N ALA A 229 -9.35 2.08 2.15
CA ALA A 229 -10.04 0.96 1.50
C ALA A 229 -11.30 1.39 0.73
N ASN A 230 -12.25 1.98 1.44
CA ASN A 230 -13.45 2.68 0.94
C ASN A 230 -14.07 3.47 2.09
N THR A 231 -14.83 4.51 1.76
CA THR A 231 -15.42 5.43 2.75
C THR A 231 -16.36 4.74 3.73
N PHE A 232 -17.10 3.73 3.28
CA PHE A 232 -18.02 2.99 4.15
C PHE A 232 -17.26 2.26 5.27
N MET A 233 -16.22 1.50 4.91
CA MET A 233 -15.39 0.76 5.86
C MET A 233 -14.67 1.71 6.84
N LEU A 234 -14.08 2.78 6.32
CA LEU A 234 -13.37 3.77 7.11
C LEU A 234 -14.28 4.43 8.14
N ASN A 235 -15.48 4.88 7.75
CA ASN A 235 -16.44 5.47 8.68
C ASN A 235 -16.95 4.47 9.71
N TYR A 236 -17.10 3.19 9.34
CA TYR A 236 -17.47 2.14 10.28
C TYR A 236 -16.38 1.94 11.35
N LEU A 237 -15.11 1.79 10.92
CA LEU A 237 -13.96 1.64 11.82
C LEU A 237 -13.81 2.85 12.75
N ARG A 238 -13.87 4.07 12.21
CA ARG A 238 -13.79 5.30 13.00
C ARG A 238 -14.80 5.30 14.15
N LYS A 239 -16.09 5.01 13.84
CA LYS A 239 -17.17 4.95 14.85
C LYS A 239 -16.94 3.84 15.86
N ARG A 240 -16.51 2.66 15.41
CA ARG A 240 -16.31 1.49 16.27
C ARG A 240 -15.14 1.67 17.24
N ILE A 241 -14.09 2.38 16.82
CA ILE A 241 -12.92 2.66 17.65
C ILE A 241 -13.19 3.87 18.58
N GLY A 242 -14.14 4.74 18.21
CA GLY A 242 -14.47 5.94 18.98
C GLY A 242 -13.57 7.13 18.64
N ILE A 243 -13.11 7.22 17.38
CA ILE A 243 -12.27 8.33 16.92
C ILE A 243 -13.17 9.48 16.45
N GLU A 244 -12.84 10.69 16.90
CA GLU A 244 -13.54 11.91 16.48
C GLU A 244 -13.36 12.17 14.98
N PRO A 245 -14.40 12.68 14.27
CA PRO A 245 -14.35 12.89 12.83
C PRO A 245 -13.17 13.75 12.37
N GLU A 246 -12.82 14.78 13.13
CA GLU A 246 -11.78 15.77 12.83
C GLU A 246 -10.38 15.16 12.90
N LYS A 247 -10.22 14.09 13.66
CA LYS A 247 -8.95 13.37 13.82
C LYS A 247 -8.77 12.22 12.84
N PHE A 248 -9.79 11.87 12.05
CA PHE A 248 -9.79 10.71 11.16
C PHE A 248 -9.75 11.12 9.68
N ILE A 249 -8.64 10.89 9.02
CA ILE A 249 -8.43 11.34 7.66
C ILE A 249 -8.99 10.33 6.64
N ILE A 250 -9.86 10.83 5.76
CA ILE A 250 -10.32 10.11 4.57
C ILE A 250 -9.99 10.98 3.36
N ASP A 251 -9.05 10.52 2.53
CA ASP A 251 -8.59 11.21 1.32
C ASP A 251 -8.32 10.18 0.21
N MET A 252 -9.39 9.76 -0.45
CA MET A 252 -9.34 8.77 -1.52
C MET A 252 -10.23 9.11 -2.73
N GLU A 253 -10.94 10.24 -2.68
CA GLU A 253 -11.90 10.61 -3.72
C GLU A 253 -11.27 10.64 -5.12
N ASN A 254 -10.05 11.12 -5.22
CA ASN A 254 -9.37 11.37 -6.49
C ASN A 254 -8.30 10.35 -6.89
N CYS A 255 -8.09 9.32 -6.09
CA CYS A 255 -7.10 8.26 -6.41
C CYS A 255 -7.63 6.84 -6.19
N GLY A 256 -8.71 6.69 -5.40
CA GLY A 256 -9.23 5.39 -5.02
C GLY A 256 -8.34 4.63 -4.03
N ASN A 257 -8.57 3.32 -3.95
CA ASN A 257 -7.73 2.42 -3.17
C ASN A 257 -6.46 2.07 -3.98
N THR A 258 -5.36 2.68 -3.63
CA THR A 258 -4.04 2.46 -4.24
C THR A 258 -3.18 1.45 -3.47
N VAL A 259 -3.86 0.51 -2.79
CA VAL A 259 -3.26 -0.62 -2.05
C VAL A 259 -2.21 -0.14 -1.02
N SER A 260 -0.93 -0.45 -1.23
CA SER A 260 0.18 -0.09 -0.33
C SER A 260 0.48 1.41 -0.32
N SER A 261 0.10 2.15 -1.37
CA SER A 261 0.40 3.58 -1.51
C SER A 261 -0.62 4.51 -0.85
N THR A 262 -1.74 4.00 -0.33
CA THR A 262 -2.81 4.85 0.23
C THR A 262 -2.36 5.72 1.39
N ILE A 263 -1.64 5.16 2.37
CA ILE A 263 -1.18 5.90 3.55
C ILE A 263 -0.14 6.98 3.18
N PRO A 264 0.94 6.67 2.43
CA PRO A 264 1.93 7.69 2.10
C PRO A 264 1.38 8.79 1.18
N ILE A 265 0.35 8.52 0.35
CA ILE A 265 -0.34 9.56 -0.42
C ILE A 265 -1.06 10.54 0.51
N VAL A 266 -1.82 10.03 1.49
CA VAL A 266 -2.49 10.88 2.50
C VAL A 266 -1.49 11.67 3.34
N LEU A 267 -0.35 11.09 3.69
CA LEU A 267 0.72 11.78 4.43
C LEU A 267 1.36 12.92 3.64
N LYS A 268 1.36 12.84 2.31
CA LYS A 268 1.91 13.89 1.42
C LYS A 268 0.95 15.07 1.26
N ASN A 269 -0.38 14.84 1.24
CA ASN A 269 -1.42 15.86 1.04
C ASN A 269 -1.73 16.64 2.31
#